data_ff9e50929f5ab870f61d07b9b9d107c6
#
_entry.id   ff9e50929f5ab870f61d07b9b9d107c6
#
_cell.length_a   1.000
_cell.length_b   1.000
_cell.length_c   1.000
_cell.angle_alpha   90.00
_cell.angle_beta   90.00
_cell.angle_gamma   90.00
#
_symmetry.space_group_name_H-M   'P 1'
#
loop_
_entity.id
_entity.type
_entity.pdbx_description
1 polymer ?
#
loop_
_entity_poly.entity_id
_entity_poly.type
_entity_poly.pdbx_seq_one_letter_code
_entity_poly.pdbx_strand_id
1 'polypeptide(L)'
;MKLLIMGPPGVGKGTQAKIIKDKLRIAHISTGELLREEIAEKTEVGIVAKEYIDQGKLVPDNFLFTIVNERLGKPDCRNGYILDGFPRTLNQANGLEKIMDSFTHSLDRAVSLYADEDALVERLVKRGENSGRSDDTSNIIRNRQ
;
A
#
# COMPACT_ATOMS: atom_id res chain seq x y z
N MET A 1 -1.59 18.01 -3.90
CA MET A 1 -0.90 17.62 -2.64
C MET A 1 -0.45 16.17 -2.72
N LYS A 2 0.74 15.90 -2.30
CA LYS A 2 1.32 14.55 -2.31
C LYS A 2 1.51 14.07 -0.88
N LEU A 3 0.79 13.02 -0.52
CA LEU A 3 0.67 12.54 0.85
C LEU A 3 1.13 11.08 0.97
N LEU A 4 1.59 10.74 2.16
CA LEU A 4 1.88 9.38 2.56
C LEU A 4 1.01 9.06 3.78
N ILE A 5 0.32 7.93 3.76
CA ILE A 5 -0.42 7.46 4.92
C ILE A 5 0.20 6.14 5.40
N MET A 6 0.51 6.07 6.68
CA MET A 6 1.15 4.93 7.32
C MET A 6 0.31 4.44 8.48
N GLY A 7 0.47 3.19 8.80
CA GLY A 7 -0.19 2.57 9.94
C GLY A 7 -0.22 1.08 9.77
N PRO A 8 -0.38 0.32 10.86
CA PRO A 8 -0.47 -1.12 10.77
C PRO A 8 -1.75 -1.56 10.06
N PRO A 9 -1.79 -2.80 9.54
CA PRO A 9 -3.00 -3.34 8.95
C PRO A 9 -4.18 -3.26 9.94
N GLY A 10 -5.36 -2.90 9.45
CA GLY A 10 -6.58 -2.83 10.26
C GLY A 10 -6.82 -1.53 11.01
N VAL A 11 -5.92 -0.56 10.91
CA VAL A 11 -6.06 0.73 11.61
C VAL A 11 -7.10 1.68 10.95
N GLY A 12 -7.60 1.31 9.77
CA GLY A 12 -8.52 2.17 9.02
C GLY A 12 -7.82 3.05 7.98
N LYS A 13 -6.60 2.70 7.64
CA LYS A 13 -5.75 3.44 6.71
C LYS A 13 -6.41 3.63 5.34
N GLY A 14 -6.91 2.55 4.74
CA GLY A 14 -7.57 2.59 3.43
C GLY A 14 -8.84 3.45 3.45
N THR A 15 -9.62 3.38 4.51
CA THR A 15 -10.84 4.19 4.69
C THR A 15 -10.49 5.68 4.77
N GLN A 16 -9.51 6.03 5.58
CA GLN A 16 -9.06 7.41 5.72
C GLN A 16 -8.45 7.95 4.41
N ALA A 17 -7.67 7.12 3.71
CA ALA A 17 -7.09 7.49 2.43
C ALA A 17 -8.16 7.82 1.39
N LYS A 18 -9.24 7.04 1.34
CA LYS A 18 -10.35 7.30 0.42
C LYS A 18 -11.07 8.61 0.73
N ILE A 19 -11.28 8.92 2.00
CA ILE A 19 -11.89 10.19 2.41
C ILE A 19 -11.01 11.37 1.99
N ILE A 20 -9.72 11.29 2.24
CA ILE A 20 -8.75 12.33 1.87
C ILE A 20 -8.68 12.50 0.35
N LYS A 21 -8.63 11.40 -0.37
CA LYS A 21 -8.63 11.39 -1.84
C LYS A 21 -9.82 12.18 -2.40
N ASP A 22 -11.02 11.89 -1.89
CA ASP A 22 -12.24 12.53 -2.37
C ASP A 22 -12.27 14.02 -2.03
N LYS A 23 -11.84 14.40 -0.83
CA LYS A 23 -11.81 15.80 -0.39
C LYS A 23 -10.79 16.64 -1.14
N LEU A 24 -9.62 16.08 -1.41
CA LEU A 24 -8.52 16.79 -2.07
C LEU A 24 -8.49 16.57 -3.59
N ARG A 25 -9.31 15.67 -4.10
CA ARG A 25 -9.38 15.30 -5.52
C ARG A 25 -8.02 14.85 -6.06
N ILE A 26 -7.40 13.94 -5.32
CA ILE A 26 -6.09 13.35 -5.66
C ILE A 26 -6.23 11.84 -5.88
N ALA A 27 -5.23 11.22 -6.49
CA ALA A 27 -5.23 9.78 -6.71
C ALA A 27 -4.94 9.02 -5.42
N HIS A 28 -5.58 7.86 -5.23
CA HIS A 28 -5.24 6.93 -4.15
C HIS A 28 -4.38 5.81 -4.73
N ILE A 29 -3.16 5.68 -4.25
CA ILE A 29 -2.21 4.67 -4.71
C ILE A 29 -1.96 3.69 -3.57
N SER A 30 -2.60 2.52 -3.66
CA SER A 30 -2.40 1.44 -2.72
C SER A 30 -1.56 0.35 -3.38
N THR A 31 -0.37 0.10 -2.85
CA THR A 31 0.49 -0.98 -3.37
C THR A 31 -0.17 -2.34 -3.23
N GLY A 32 -0.95 -2.55 -2.16
CA GLY A 32 -1.71 -3.77 -2.00
C GLY A 32 -2.73 -3.99 -3.10
N GLU A 33 -3.45 -2.94 -3.49
CA GLU A 33 -4.41 -3.01 -4.59
C GLU A 33 -3.71 -3.21 -5.93
N LEU A 34 -2.61 -2.50 -6.19
CA LEU A 34 -1.82 -2.67 -7.40
C LEU A 34 -1.31 -4.10 -7.55
N LEU A 35 -0.81 -4.68 -6.47
CA LEU A 35 -0.35 -6.07 -6.47
C LEU A 35 -1.50 -7.05 -6.70
N ARG A 36 -2.66 -6.81 -6.10
CA ARG A 36 -3.84 -7.65 -6.32
C ARG A 36 -4.32 -7.61 -7.77
N GLU A 37 -4.23 -6.45 -8.41
CA GLU A 37 -4.55 -6.32 -9.85
C GLU A 37 -3.57 -7.15 -10.69
N GLU A 38 -2.27 -7.07 -10.41
CA GLU A 38 -1.25 -7.86 -11.10
C GLU A 38 -1.50 -9.36 -10.92
N ILE A 39 -1.89 -9.78 -9.72
CA ILE A 39 -2.24 -11.18 -9.43
C ILE A 39 -3.47 -11.62 -10.24
N ALA A 40 -4.51 -10.79 -10.28
CA ALA A 40 -5.74 -11.09 -11.02
C ALA A 40 -5.49 -11.22 -12.52
N GLU A 41 -4.60 -10.40 -13.06
CA GLU A 41 -4.20 -10.44 -14.47
C GLU A 41 -3.15 -11.51 -14.79
N LYS A 42 -2.64 -12.19 -13.76
CA LYS A 42 -1.62 -13.25 -13.87
C LYS A 42 -0.36 -12.81 -14.61
N THR A 43 0.07 -11.58 -14.36
CA THR A 43 1.34 -11.07 -14.87
C THR A 43 2.51 -11.79 -14.19
N GLU A 44 3.72 -11.67 -14.73
CA GLU A 44 4.92 -12.25 -14.09
C GLU A 44 5.09 -11.72 -12.67
N VAL A 45 4.91 -10.42 -12.47
CA VAL A 45 4.96 -9.79 -11.15
C VAL A 45 3.86 -10.35 -10.26
N GLY A 46 2.65 -10.52 -10.79
CA GLY A 46 1.50 -11.04 -10.05
C GLY A 46 1.72 -12.46 -9.54
N ILE A 47 2.27 -13.33 -10.35
CA ILE A 47 2.55 -14.72 -9.97
C ILE A 47 3.55 -14.77 -8.80
N VAL A 48 4.64 -14.02 -8.89
CA VAL A 48 5.66 -13.95 -7.84
C VAL A 48 5.10 -13.29 -6.58
N ALA A 49 4.39 -12.18 -6.74
CA ALA A 49 3.82 -11.43 -5.62
C ALA A 49 2.85 -12.28 -4.80
N LYS A 50 2.04 -13.11 -5.44
CA LYS A 50 1.08 -13.97 -4.75
C LYS A 50 1.76 -14.91 -3.76
N GLU A 51 2.89 -15.49 -4.12
CA GLU A 51 3.64 -16.39 -3.24
C GLU A 51 4.07 -15.67 -1.95
N TYR A 52 4.56 -14.44 -2.06
CA TYR A 52 4.97 -13.64 -0.91
C TYR A 52 3.77 -13.22 -0.05
N ILE A 53 2.70 -12.75 -0.67
CA ILE A 53 1.50 -12.28 0.03
C ILE A 53 0.85 -13.42 0.81
N ASP A 54 0.70 -14.59 0.21
CA ASP A 54 0.08 -15.76 0.87
C ASP A 54 0.87 -16.22 2.10
N GLN A 55 2.18 -15.93 2.13
CA GLN A 55 3.04 -16.24 3.27
C GLN A 55 3.13 -15.07 4.27
N GLY A 56 2.46 -13.97 4.02
CA GLY A 56 2.54 -12.76 4.86
C GLY A 56 3.87 -12.03 4.75
N LYS A 57 4.65 -12.32 3.72
CA LYS A 57 5.96 -11.70 3.48
C LYS A 57 5.80 -10.48 2.57
N LEU A 58 6.77 -9.55 2.68
CA LEU A 58 6.83 -8.41 1.77
C LEU A 58 7.32 -8.85 0.38
N VAL A 59 6.70 -8.31 -0.65
CA VAL A 59 7.16 -8.50 -2.03
C VAL A 59 8.52 -7.83 -2.21
N PRO A 60 9.47 -8.44 -2.96
CA PRO A 60 10.78 -7.83 -3.19
C PRO A 60 10.68 -6.40 -3.73
N ASP A 61 11.55 -5.52 -3.23
CA ASP A 61 11.46 -4.08 -3.46
C ASP A 61 11.54 -3.68 -4.93
N ASN A 62 12.32 -4.38 -5.74
CA ASN A 62 12.43 -4.07 -7.16
C ASN A 62 11.10 -4.17 -7.91
N PHE A 63 10.24 -5.12 -7.54
CA PHE A 63 8.90 -5.25 -8.12
C PHE A 63 8.02 -4.07 -7.70
N LEU A 64 8.08 -3.70 -6.43
CA LEU A 64 7.32 -2.57 -5.91
C LEU A 64 7.75 -1.25 -6.57
N PHE A 65 9.04 -1.03 -6.73
CA PHE A 65 9.56 0.19 -7.36
C PHE A 65 9.07 0.30 -8.81
N THR A 66 9.07 -0.78 -9.55
CA THR A 66 8.57 -0.79 -10.92
C THR A 66 7.10 -0.40 -10.98
N ILE A 67 6.27 -1.03 -10.15
CA ILE A 67 4.82 -0.79 -10.11
C ILE A 67 4.52 0.65 -9.68
N VAL A 68 5.19 1.14 -8.65
CA VAL A 68 4.98 2.51 -8.15
C VAL A 68 5.43 3.53 -9.19
N ASN A 69 6.58 3.32 -9.81
CA ASN A 69 7.10 4.22 -10.84
C ASN A 69 6.12 4.36 -12.01
N GLU A 70 5.58 3.26 -12.49
CA GLU A 70 4.58 3.27 -13.57
C GLU A 70 3.31 4.00 -13.14
N ARG A 71 2.84 3.75 -11.92
CA ARG A 71 1.60 4.36 -11.40
C ARG A 71 1.73 5.86 -11.24
N LEU A 72 2.85 6.35 -10.74
CA LEU A 72 3.08 7.80 -10.54
C LEU A 72 3.19 8.56 -11.87
N GLY A 73 3.53 7.87 -12.95
CA GLY A 73 3.59 8.48 -14.28
C GLY A 73 2.25 8.69 -14.95
N LYS A 74 1.15 8.18 -14.37
CA LYS A 74 -0.18 8.33 -14.97
C LYS A 74 -0.75 9.74 -14.78
N PRO A 75 -1.61 10.21 -15.71
CA PRO A 75 -2.12 11.58 -15.68
C PRO A 75 -2.87 11.97 -14.42
N ASP A 76 -3.57 11.04 -13.77
CA ASP A 76 -4.34 11.31 -12.56
C ASP A 76 -3.46 11.65 -11.35
N CYS A 77 -2.16 11.36 -11.41
CA CYS A 77 -1.21 11.71 -10.36
C CYS A 77 -0.67 13.14 -10.47
N ARG A 78 -0.97 13.85 -11.55
CA ARG A 78 -0.48 15.23 -11.75
C ARG A 78 -0.96 16.20 -10.68
N ASN A 79 -2.21 16.03 -10.22
CA ASN A 79 -2.81 16.90 -9.19
C ASN A 79 -2.41 16.51 -7.78
N GLY A 80 -1.72 15.39 -7.63
CA GLY A 80 -1.32 14.86 -6.37
C GLY A 80 -1.81 13.43 -6.16
N TYR A 81 -1.42 12.86 -5.03
CA TYR A 81 -1.78 11.48 -4.69
C TYR A 81 -1.57 11.23 -3.20
N ILE A 82 -2.17 10.15 -2.72
CA ILE A 82 -1.92 9.62 -1.40
C ILE A 82 -1.38 8.18 -1.55
N LEU A 83 -0.19 7.94 -1.02
CA LEU A 83 0.45 6.63 -1.02
C LEU A 83 0.03 5.84 0.20
N ASP A 84 -0.49 4.64 -0.01
CA ASP A 84 -1.03 3.77 1.02
C ASP A 84 -0.33 2.40 0.97
N GLY A 85 0.32 2.03 2.06
CA GLY A 85 0.99 0.74 2.19
C GLY A 85 2.43 0.71 1.68
N PHE A 86 3.00 1.84 1.30
CA PHE A 86 4.37 1.97 0.82
C PHE A 86 4.87 3.39 1.09
N PRO A 87 6.07 3.58 1.61
CA PRO A 87 7.09 2.57 1.97
C PRO A 87 6.79 1.91 3.31
N ARG A 88 7.36 0.72 3.53
CA ARG A 88 7.30 -0.01 4.80
C ARG A 88 8.67 -0.27 5.40
N THR A 89 9.74 -0.04 4.65
CA THR A 89 11.12 -0.21 5.08
C THR A 89 11.93 1.02 4.68
N LEU A 90 13.11 1.17 5.29
CA LEU A 90 14.03 2.25 4.93
C LEU A 90 14.48 2.16 3.47
N ASN A 91 14.75 0.96 2.98
CA ASN A 91 15.13 0.75 1.59
C ASN A 91 14.02 1.21 0.63
N GLN A 92 12.76 0.89 0.95
CA GLN A 92 11.61 1.33 0.18
C GLN A 92 11.45 2.86 0.23
N ALA A 93 11.68 3.47 1.40
CA ALA A 93 11.62 4.93 1.54
C ALA A 93 12.67 5.62 0.68
N ASN A 94 13.88 5.10 0.65
CA ASN A 94 14.96 5.64 -0.18
C ASN A 94 14.65 5.46 -1.67
N GLY A 95 14.10 4.32 -2.06
CA GLY A 95 13.69 4.07 -3.44
C GLY A 95 12.54 4.99 -3.88
N LEU A 96 11.56 5.21 -3.01
CA LEU A 96 10.47 6.14 -3.28
C LEU A 96 10.99 7.56 -3.48
N GLU A 97 11.93 8.00 -2.65
CA GLU A 97 12.53 9.32 -2.80
C GLU A 97 13.16 9.50 -4.19
N LYS A 98 13.90 8.50 -4.65
CA LYS A 98 14.48 8.51 -6.00
C LYS A 98 13.42 8.55 -7.10
N ILE A 99 12.35 7.80 -6.96
CA ILE A 99 11.24 7.79 -7.92
C ILE A 99 10.58 9.17 -7.96
N MET A 100 10.28 9.75 -6.81
CA MET A 100 9.66 11.07 -6.73
C MET A 100 10.56 12.16 -7.31
N ASP A 101 11.85 12.08 -7.03
CA ASP A 101 12.83 13.04 -7.60
C ASP A 101 12.86 12.98 -9.13
N SER A 102 12.71 11.78 -9.71
CA SER A 102 12.67 11.63 -11.17
C SER A 102 11.46 12.32 -11.81
N PHE A 103 10.38 12.50 -11.06
CA PHE A 103 9.18 13.24 -11.48
C PHE A 103 9.18 14.69 -11.01
N THR A 104 10.21 15.13 -10.29
CA THR A 104 10.26 16.43 -9.63
C THR A 104 9.13 16.61 -8.61
N HIS A 105 8.83 15.55 -7.86
CA HIS A 105 7.81 15.53 -6.82
C HIS A 105 8.42 15.62 -5.43
N SER A 106 7.68 16.21 -4.49
CA SER A 106 8.03 16.25 -3.07
C SER A 106 6.82 15.89 -2.24
N LEU A 107 7.02 15.17 -1.13
CA LEU A 107 5.95 14.90 -0.18
C LEU A 107 5.59 16.16 0.60
N ASP A 108 4.29 16.44 0.68
CA ASP A 108 3.78 17.56 1.48
C ASP A 108 3.58 17.18 2.94
N ARG A 109 3.02 16.00 3.19
CA ARG A 109 2.77 15.51 4.55
C ARG A 109 2.83 13.99 4.60
N ALA A 110 3.17 13.46 5.77
CA ALA A 110 3.04 12.05 6.11
C ALA A 110 2.07 11.93 7.30
N VAL A 111 1.07 11.07 7.16
CA VAL A 111 0.06 10.82 8.18
C VAL A 111 0.29 9.44 8.76
N SER A 112 0.45 9.33 10.07
CA SER A 112 0.60 8.06 10.76
C SER A 112 -0.62 7.74 11.58
N LEU A 113 -1.26 6.61 11.33
CA LEU A 113 -2.40 6.11 12.10
C LEU A 113 -1.93 5.06 13.09
N TYR A 114 -2.69 4.94 14.19
CA TYR A 114 -2.25 4.20 15.35
C TYR A 114 -3.42 3.55 16.07
N ALA A 115 -3.25 2.30 16.49
CA ALA A 115 -4.26 1.58 17.26
C ALA A 115 -3.63 0.40 18.00
N ASP A 116 -4.36 -0.15 18.96
CA ASP A 116 -3.97 -1.32 19.72
C ASP A 116 -3.91 -2.57 18.84
N GLU A 117 -2.90 -3.42 19.02
CA GLU A 117 -2.63 -4.61 18.22
C GLU A 117 -3.81 -5.60 18.21
N ASP A 118 -4.39 -5.88 19.37
CA ASP A 118 -5.48 -6.87 19.44
C ASP A 118 -6.73 -6.39 18.69
N ALA A 119 -7.04 -5.11 18.77
CA ALA A 119 -8.12 -4.51 17.98
C ALA A 119 -7.85 -4.58 16.49
N LEU A 120 -6.57 -4.39 16.08
CA LEU A 120 -6.16 -4.48 14.68
C LEU A 120 -6.32 -5.90 14.13
N VAL A 121 -5.88 -6.90 14.88
CA VAL A 121 -6.00 -8.31 14.48
C VAL A 121 -7.47 -8.69 14.31
N GLU A 122 -8.33 -8.31 15.25
CA GLU A 122 -9.77 -8.58 15.18
C GLU A 122 -10.40 -7.98 13.92
N ARG A 123 -10.09 -6.72 13.62
CA ARG A 123 -10.60 -6.05 12.41
C ARG A 123 -10.14 -6.73 11.14
N LEU A 124 -8.89 -7.18 11.07
CA LEU A 124 -8.34 -7.84 9.90
C LEU A 124 -8.91 -9.23 9.68
N VAL A 125 -9.14 -9.99 10.74
CA VAL A 125 -9.80 -11.29 10.66
C VAL A 125 -11.21 -11.12 10.08
N LYS A 126 -11.97 -10.15 10.56
CA LYS A 126 -13.28 -9.81 10.02
C LYS A 126 -13.22 -9.44 8.54
N ARG A 127 -12.24 -8.64 8.14
CA ARG A 127 -12.05 -8.24 6.75
C ARG A 127 -11.75 -9.45 5.87
N GLY A 128 -10.90 -10.36 6.32
CA GLY A 128 -10.58 -11.60 5.61
C GLY A 128 -11.80 -12.48 5.39
N GLU A 129 -12.64 -12.62 6.41
CA GLU A 129 -13.90 -13.36 6.31
C GLU A 129 -14.86 -12.75 5.28
N ASN A 130 -14.93 -11.41 5.24
CA ASN A 130 -15.86 -10.69 4.37
C ASN A 130 -15.35 -10.50 2.94
N SER A 131 -14.03 -10.36 2.77
CA SER A 131 -13.43 -10.03 1.47
C SER A 131 -12.67 -11.16 0.81
N GLY A 132 -12.46 -12.28 1.51
CA GLY A 132 -11.73 -13.44 0.99
C GLY A 132 -10.24 -13.22 0.81
N ARG A 133 -9.62 -12.28 1.52
CA ARG A 133 -8.18 -12.03 1.45
C ARG A 133 -7.40 -13.14 2.14
N SER A 134 -6.56 -13.85 1.41
CA SER A 134 -5.81 -15.00 1.92
C SER A 134 -4.75 -14.62 2.95
N ASP A 135 -4.27 -13.38 2.94
CA ASP A 135 -3.25 -12.88 3.87
C ASP A 135 -3.82 -12.34 5.19
N ASP A 136 -5.15 -12.36 5.37
CA ASP A 136 -5.83 -11.87 6.57
C ASP A 136 -6.21 -13.00 7.54
N THR A 137 -5.31 -13.96 7.75
CA THR A 137 -5.42 -14.95 8.83
C THR A 137 -4.65 -14.44 10.05
N SER A 138 -5.01 -14.89 11.26
CA SER A 138 -4.41 -14.40 12.50
C SER A 138 -2.88 -14.52 12.51
N ASN A 139 -2.33 -15.64 12.07
CA ASN A 139 -0.89 -15.86 12.06
C ASN A 139 -0.16 -14.95 11.07
N ILE A 140 -0.70 -14.82 9.86
CA ILE A 140 -0.12 -13.96 8.82
C ILE A 140 -0.19 -12.49 9.24
N ILE A 141 -1.33 -12.07 9.82
CA ILE A 141 -1.52 -10.69 10.30
C ILE A 141 -0.48 -10.34 11.36
N ARG A 142 -0.27 -11.21 12.35
CA ARG A 142 0.71 -10.96 13.40
C ARG A 142 2.14 -10.91 12.87
N ASN A 143 2.47 -11.70 11.85
CA ASN A 143 3.79 -11.67 11.21
C ASN A 143 4.03 -10.38 10.42
N ARG A 144 2.97 -9.71 9.95
CA ARG A 144 3.06 -8.44 9.22
C ARG A 144 3.26 -7.23 10.13
N GLN A 145 2.94 -7.36 11.40
CA GLN A 145 3.08 -6.29 12.39
C GLN A 145 4.46 -6.33 13.06
#